data_626652c3ed036a21ac7a318c7d5438d8
#
_entry.id   626652c3ed036a21ac7a318c7d5438d8
#
_cell.length_a   1.000
_cell.length_b   1.000
_cell.length_c   1.000
_cell.angle_alpha   90.00
_cell.angle_beta   90.00
_cell.angle_gamma   90.00
#
_symmetry.space_group_name_H-M   'P 1'
#
loop_
_entity.id
_entity.type
_entity.pdbx_description
1 polymer ?
#
loop_
_entity_poly.entity_id
_entity_poly.type
_entity_poly.pdbx_seq_one_letter_code
_entity_poly.pdbx_strand_id
1 'polypeptide(L)'
;NSLIAKFPSPSEVNRDGANLYDMYEKEVKFYQRYAKDLAVEAPHCYFSAFDPETKGFVVLLEDLVEWEIGDQIKGCNLEEAKAVIRALARFHASGWQAEGFKDLPSHGGQQQIDGMTTTYPIGWPVVLEQFGEEIPESIRLAAAQIPAHIADLLATMCQPPVCVTHADMRLDNIFFKDGGVTIVDWQSICTSAPEQDLAYFLTQSVPEAVRGQEDLVAFYHAELTQHGIDYDLDQCRQR
;
A
#
# COMPACT_ATOMS: atom_id res chain seq x y z
N ASN A 1 19.93 -21.12 -7.83
CA ASN A 1 19.64 -19.92 -7.02
C ASN A 1 19.59 -18.73 -7.96
N SER A 2 18.55 -17.95 -7.89
CA SER A 2 18.30 -16.73 -8.66
C SER A 2 18.10 -15.53 -7.71
N LEU A 3 18.23 -14.33 -8.24
CA LEU A 3 17.99 -13.08 -7.54
C LEU A 3 17.06 -12.21 -8.39
N ILE A 4 16.26 -11.41 -7.73
CA ILE A 4 15.50 -10.35 -8.37
C ILE A 4 16.28 -9.05 -8.27
N ALA A 5 16.47 -8.38 -9.39
CA ALA A 5 17.13 -7.07 -9.44
C ALA A 5 16.15 -6.02 -9.95
N LYS A 6 15.89 -4.99 -9.14
CA LYS A 6 15.07 -3.82 -9.51
C LYS A 6 15.99 -2.67 -9.89
N PHE A 7 15.68 -2.02 -11.02
CA PHE A 7 16.36 -0.84 -11.56
C PHE A 7 15.32 0.20 -12.00
N PRO A 8 15.74 1.46 -12.26
CA PRO A 8 14.83 2.45 -12.83
C PRO A 8 14.19 1.96 -14.12
N SER A 9 12.90 2.27 -14.30
CA SER A 9 12.19 1.94 -15.54
C SER A 9 12.93 2.48 -16.77
N PRO A 10 12.99 1.75 -17.90
CA PRO A 10 13.49 2.27 -19.16
C PRO A 10 12.60 3.39 -19.74
N SER A 11 11.32 3.45 -19.36
CA SER A 11 10.37 4.50 -19.74
C SER A 11 10.63 5.78 -18.95
N GLU A 12 10.83 6.90 -19.62
CA GLU A 12 10.99 8.24 -19.02
C GLU A 12 9.75 8.63 -18.22
N VAL A 13 8.57 8.45 -18.78
CA VAL A 13 7.29 8.76 -18.12
C VAL A 13 7.13 8.01 -16.79
N ASN A 14 7.50 6.72 -16.78
CA ASN A 14 7.42 5.92 -15.53
C ASN A 14 8.48 6.36 -14.51
N ARG A 15 9.69 6.76 -14.97
CA ARG A 15 10.72 7.31 -14.06
C ARG A 15 10.29 8.63 -13.47
N ASP A 16 9.69 9.52 -14.27
CA ASP A 16 9.21 10.82 -13.80
C ASP A 16 8.10 10.65 -12.75
N GLY A 17 7.17 9.73 -12.99
CA GLY A 17 6.16 9.35 -12.01
C GLY A 17 6.76 8.79 -10.72
N ALA A 18 7.72 7.89 -10.82
CA ALA A 18 8.40 7.34 -9.65
C ALA A 18 9.20 8.40 -8.86
N ASN A 19 9.84 9.31 -9.58
CA ASN A 19 10.61 10.41 -8.98
C ASN A 19 9.71 11.47 -8.32
N LEU A 20 8.51 11.71 -8.87
CA LEU A 20 7.53 12.63 -8.28
C LEU A 20 7.17 12.27 -6.83
N TYR A 21 7.15 10.96 -6.54
CA TYR A 21 6.79 10.42 -5.24
C TYR A 21 7.97 9.82 -4.46
N ASP A 22 9.23 10.03 -4.90
CA ASP A 22 10.46 9.47 -4.34
C ASP A 22 10.41 7.94 -4.14
N MET A 23 9.73 7.23 -5.04
CA MET A 23 9.44 5.79 -4.91
C MET A 23 10.71 4.96 -4.77
N TYR A 24 11.73 5.23 -5.59
CA TYR A 24 13.01 4.50 -5.57
C TYR A 24 13.76 4.69 -4.25
N GLU A 25 13.79 5.92 -3.73
CA GLU A 25 14.43 6.24 -2.47
C GLU A 25 13.70 5.59 -1.30
N LYS A 26 12.36 5.60 -1.30
CA LYS A 26 11.52 4.97 -0.28
C LYS A 26 11.78 3.46 -0.19
N GLU A 27 11.81 2.75 -1.32
CA GLU A 27 12.06 1.31 -1.33
C GLU A 27 13.47 0.97 -0.83
N VAL A 28 14.49 1.72 -1.24
CA VAL A 28 15.85 1.55 -0.72
C VAL A 28 15.91 1.79 0.79
N LYS A 29 15.28 2.88 1.28
CA LYS A 29 15.20 3.18 2.72
C LYS A 29 14.45 2.10 3.50
N PHE A 30 13.39 1.52 2.94
CA PHE A 30 12.69 0.41 3.57
C PHE A 30 13.65 -0.71 3.91
N TYR A 31 14.37 -1.24 2.93
CA TYR A 31 15.28 -2.36 3.14
C TYR A 31 16.49 -2.00 4.02
N GLN A 32 17.01 -0.76 3.93
CA GLN A 32 18.18 -0.34 4.71
C GLN A 32 17.86 0.01 6.16
N ARG A 33 16.65 0.51 6.45
CA ARG A 33 16.35 1.13 7.74
C ARG A 33 15.15 0.53 8.44
N TYR A 34 14.02 0.34 7.74
CA TYR A 34 12.73 0.10 8.38
C TYR A 34 12.38 -1.38 8.51
N ALA A 35 12.75 -2.21 7.53
CA ALA A 35 12.37 -3.62 7.49
C ALA A 35 12.73 -4.41 8.75
N LYS A 36 13.86 -4.07 9.39
CA LYS A 36 14.33 -4.74 10.62
C LYS A 36 13.50 -4.39 11.88
N ASP A 37 12.82 -3.24 11.87
CA ASP A 37 12.07 -2.70 13.01
C ASP A 37 10.55 -2.90 12.85
N LEU A 38 10.11 -3.35 11.65
CA LEU A 38 8.73 -3.63 11.32
C LEU A 38 8.46 -5.14 11.33
N ALA A 39 7.36 -5.55 11.96
CA ALA A 39 6.96 -6.96 12.04
C ALA A 39 6.29 -7.44 10.75
N VAL A 40 7.01 -7.39 9.63
CA VAL A 40 6.56 -7.79 8.31
C VAL A 40 7.52 -8.78 7.67
N GLU A 41 6.98 -9.76 6.94
CA GLU A 41 7.77 -10.63 6.08
C GLU A 41 7.97 -9.94 4.73
N ALA A 42 9.21 -9.71 4.36
CA ALA A 42 9.64 -9.16 3.08
C ALA A 42 10.80 -10.00 2.53
N PRO A 43 11.04 -10.03 1.21
CA PRO A 43 12.19 -10.73 0.64
C PRO A 43 13.50 -10.28 1.28
N HIS A 44 14.44 -11.20 1.48
CA HIS A 44 15.76 -10.82 1.94
C HIS A 44 16.44 -9.88 0.92
N CYS A 45 16.87 -8.71 1.39
CA CYS A 45 17.61 -7.76 0.56
C CYS A 45 19.12 -7.99 0.71
N TYR A 46 19.76 -8.41 -0.37
CA TYR A 46 21.20 -8.62 -0.41
C TYR A 46 21.97 -7.33 -0.61
N PHE A 47 21.39 -6.39 -1.35
CA PHE A 47 21.99 -5.08 -1.60
C PHE A 47 20.93 -4.07 -2.02
N SER A 48 21.06 -2.84 -1.57
CA SER A 48 20.25 -1.73 -2.07
C SER A 48 21.08 -0.44 -2.05
N ALA A 49 20.89 0.42 -3.06
CA ALA A 49 21.51 1.72 -3.17
C ALA A 49 20.62 2.70 -3.94
N PHE A 50 20.71 3.96 -3.58
CA PHE A 50 20.05 5.07 -4.26
C PHE A 50 21.05 6.23 -4.41
N ASP A 51 21.09 6.83 -5.59
CA ASP A 51 21.89 8.02 -5.88
C ASP A 51 20.96 9.23 -6.02
N PRO A 52 21.02 10.20 -5.08
CA PRO A 52 20.13 11.35 -5.09
C PRO A 52 20.40 12.31 -6.27
N GLU A 53 21.61 12.31 -6.87
CA GLU A 53 21.97 13.19 -7.96
C GLU A 53 21.39 12.69 -9.30
N THR A 54 21.56 11.40 -9.58
CA THR A 54 21.10 10.76 -10.84
C THR A 54 19.71 10.16 -10.73
N LYS A 55 19.16 10.06 -9.50
CA LYS A 55 17.94 9.28 -9.18
C LYS A 55 18.02 7.81 -9.59
N GLY A 56 19.24 7.32 -9.79
CA GLY A 56 19.51 5.92 -10.04
C GLY A 56 19.32 5.08 -8.77
N PHE A 57 18.77 3.88 -8.91
CA PHE A 57 18.67 2.94 -7.79
C PHE A 57 18.91 1.51 -8.23
N VAL A 58 19.24 0.69 -7.27
CA VAL A 58 19.28 -0.76 -7.42
C VAL A 58 18.83 -1.41 -6.11
N VAL A 59 18.00 -2.45 -6.21
CA VAL A 59 17.65 -3.33 -5.09
C VAL A 59 17.82 -4.77 -5.57
N LEU A 60 18.62 -5.57 -4.85
CA LEU A 60 18.84 -6.99 -5.12
C LEU A 60 18.15 -7.82 -4.03
N LEU A 61 17.13 -8.53 -4.40
CA LEU A 61 16.25 -9.29 -3.52
C LEU A 61 16.36 -10.79 -3.73
N GLU A 62 15.97 -11.52 -2.70
CA GLU A 62 15.66 -12.93 -2.78
C GLU A 62 14.60 -13.19 -3.87
N ASP A 63 14.80 -14.23 -4.65
CA ASP A 63 13.82 -14.70 -5.61
C ASP A 63 12.87 -15.70 -4.93
N LEU A 64 11.61 -15.34 -4.84
CA LEU A 64 10.55 -16.08 -4.16
C LEU A 64 9.98 -17.22 -5.03
N VAL A 65 10.85 -17.97 -5.71
CA VAL A 65 10.45 -19.03 -6.68
C VAL A 65 9.57 -20.15 -6.09
N GLU A 66 9.61 -20.33 -4.78
CA GLU A 66 8.79 -21.35 -4.09
C GLU A 66 7.49 -20.78 -3.52
N TRP A 67 7.23 -19.50 -3.73
CA TRP A 67 6.04 -18.79 -3.29
C TRP A 67 5.07 -18.61 -4.46
N GLU A 68 3.78 -18.58 -4.17
CA GLU A 68 2.74 -18.26 -5.16
C GLU A 68 2.41 -16.77 -5.07
N ILE A 69 2.58 -16.05 -6.18
CA ILE A 69 2.14 -14.65 -6.27
C ILE A 69 0.62 -14.59 -6.32
N GLY A 70 0.03 -13.64 -5.61
CA GLY A 70 -1.40 -13.37 -5.69
C GLY A 70 -1.83 -12.93 -7.09
N ASP A 71 -3.05 -13.24 -7.45
CA ASP A 71 -3.65 -12.87 -8.75
C ASP A 71 -4.68 -11.76 -8.54
N GLN A 72 -4.33 -10.53 -8.90
CA GLN A 72 -5.18 -9.36 -8.71
C GLN A 72 -6.50 -9.44 -9.50
N ILE A 73 -6.53 -10.14 -10.63
CA ILE A 73 -7.72 -10.27 -11.47
C ILE A 73 -8.67 -11.32 -10.89
N LYS A 74 -8.13 -12.44 -10.43
CA LYS A 74 -8.89 -13.53 -9.83
C LYS A 74 -9.39 -13.19 -8.42
N GLY A 75 -8.63 -12.37 -7.70
CA GLY A 75 -8.83 -12.13 -6.28
C GLY A 75 -8.39 -13.31 -5.41
N CYS A 76 -8.59 -13.19 -4.11
CA CYS A 76 -8.21 -14.21 -3.13
C CYS A 76 -9.44 -14.89 -2.50
N ASN A 77 -9.24 -16.08 -1.91
CA ASN A 77 -10.22 -16.76 -1.08
C ASN A 77 -10.21 -16.20 0.36
N LEU A 78 -11.13 -16.67 1.21
CA LEU A 78 -11.28 -16.17 2.58
C LEU A 78 -10.04 -16.44 3.45
N GLU A 79 -9.43 -17.61 3.33
CA GLU A 79 -8.24 -17.94 4.14
C GLU A 79 -7.02 -17.14 3.73
N GLU A 80 -6.82 -16.90 2.43
CA GLU A 80 -5.80 -16.01 1.91
C GLU A 80 -6.06 -14.55 2.38
N ALA A 81 -7.30 -14.07 2.31
CA ALA A 81 -7.68 -12.75 2.81
C ALA A 81 -7.36 -12.60 4.30
N LYS A 82 -7.70 -13.60 5.11
CA LYS A 82 -7.40 -13.61 6.55
C LYS A 82 -5.89 -13.69 6.84
N ALA A 83 -5.11 -14.41 6.04
CA ALA A 83 -3.66 -14.45 6.17
C ALA A 83 -3.03 -13.08 5.91
N VAL A 84 -3.47 -12.37 4.86
CA VAL A 84 -3.04 -11.00 4.57
C VAL A 84 -3.44 -10.05 5.69
N ILE A 85 -4.68 -10.10 6.18
CA ILE A 85 -5.16 -9.24 7.27
C ILE A 85 -4.38 -9.45 8.57
N ARG A 86 -4.02 -10.71 8.93
CA ARG A 86 -3.14 -10.98 10.07
C ARG A 86 -1.75 -10.36 9.88
N ALA A 87 -1.18 -10.49 8.67
CA ALA A 87 0.11 -9.87 8.36
C ALA A 87 0.05 -8.35 8.46
N LEU A 88 -1.02 -7.72 7.93
CA LEU A 88 -1.27 -6.29 8.04
C LEU A 88 -1.42 -5.83 9.50
N ALA A 89 -2.24 -6.51 10.29
CA ALA A 89 -2.45 -6.14 11.69
C ALA A 89 -1.13 -6.18 12.49
N ARG A 90 -0.31 -7.22 12.30
CA ARG A 90 1.02 -7.35 12.90
C ARG A 90 1.96 -6.23 12.45
N PHE A 91 1.98 -5.94 11.15
CA PHE A 91 2.79 -4.87 10.55
C PHE A 91 2.37 -3.50 11.11
N HIS A 92 1.08 -3.16 11.04
CA HIS A 92 0.56 -1.90 11.54
C HIS A 92 0.80 -1.71 13.04
N ALA A 93 0.63 -2.76 13.85
CA ALA A 93 0.92 -2.72 15.29
C ALA A 93 2.39 -2.38 15.56
N SER A 94 3.33 -2.92 14.80
CA SER A 94 4.77 -2.63 14.97
C SER A 94 5.16 -1.21 14.57
N GLY A 95 4.40 -0.59 13.65
CA GLY A 95 4.57 0.80 13.21
C GLY A 95 3.53 1.76 13.79
N TRP A 96 2.83 1.38 14.86
CA TRP A 96 1.73 2.17 15.43
C TRP A 96 2.19 3.53 15.93
N GLN A 97 1.40 4.57 15.64
CA GLN A 97 1.72 5.99 15.89
C GLN A 97 3.02 6.47 15.24
N ALA A 98 3.61 5.66 14.38
CA ALA A 98 4.86 5.93 13.65
C ALA A 98 6.03 6.36 14.56
N GLU A 99 6.03 5.95 15.83
CA GLU A 99 7.15 6.19 16.74
C GLU A 99 8.41 5.49 16.20
N GLY A 100 9.49 6.24 16.01
CA GLY A 100 10.71 5.74 15.38
C GLY A 100 10.76 5.85 13.85
N PHE A 101 9.65 6.23 13.19
CA PHE A 101 9.53 6.34 11.72
C PHE A 101 9.23 7.77 11.25
N LYS A 102 9.69 8.77 11.99
CA LYS A 102 9.39 10.20 11.75
C LYS A 102 9.96 10.75 10.43
N ASP A 103 10.88 10.06 9.81
CA ASP A 103 11.45 10.41 8.51
C ASP A 103 10.68 9.77 7.32
N LEU A 104 9.67 8.95 7.60
CA LEU A 104 8.72 8.53 6.57
C LEU A 104 7.78 9.68 6.21
N PRO A 105 7.48 9.87 4.90
CA PRO A 105 6.52 10.87 4.49
C PRO A 105 5.11 10.51 4.99
N SER A 106 4.32 11.52 5.30
CA SER A 106 2.88 11.34 5.50
C SER A 106 2.16 11.20 4.17
N HIS A 107 1.20 10.29 4.08
CA HIS A 107 0.32 10.18 2.91
C HIS A 107 -0.49 11.47 2.66
N GLY A 108 -0.75 12.27 3.69
CA GLY A 108 -1.36 13.61 3.59
C GLY A 108 -0.33 14.74 3.43
N GLY A 109 0.94 14.44 3.14
CA GLY A 109 1.99 15.43 2.94
C GLY A 109 1.83 16.22 1.64
N GLN A 110 2.48 17.41 1.56
CA GLN A 110 2.34 18.31 0.42
C GLN A 110 2.72 17.66 -0.90
N GLN A 111 3.76 16.81 -0.91
CA GLN A 111 4.18 16.07 -2.11
C GLN A 111 3.05 15.19 -2.68
N GLN A 112 2.32 14.49 -1.81
CA GLN A 112 1.19 13.64 -2.22
C GLN A 112 0.02 14.50 -2.74
N ILE A 113 -0.28 15.59 -2.06
CA ILE A 113 -1.32 16.55 -2.49
C ILE A 113 -1.00 17.11 -3.87
N ASP A 114 0.23 17.62 -4.06
CA ASP A 114 0.68 18.18 -5.34
C ASP A 114 0.68 17.13 -6.45
N GLY A 115 1.17 15.93 -6.15
CA GLY A 115 1.17 14.80 -7.08
C GLY A 115 -0.24 14.44 -7.53
N MET A 116 -1.17 14.20 -6.62
CA MET A 116 -2.56 13.86 -6.97
C MET A 116 -3.28 15.01 -7.67
N THR A 117 -3.06 16.25 -7.25
CA THR A 117 -3.65 17.43 -7.89
C THR A 117 -3.19 17.58 -9.34
N THR A 118 -1.94 17.18 -9.61
CA THR A 118 -1.35 17.22 -10.97
C THR A 118 -1.81 16.03 -11.81
N THR A 119 -1.81 14.82 -11.26
CA THR A 119 -2.02 13.58 -12.03
C THR A 119 -3.49 13.25 -12.25
N TYR A 120 -4.37 13.55 -11.28
CA TYR A 120 -5.79 13.22 -11.38
C TYR A 120 -6.49 13.85 -12.60
N PRO A 121 -6.33 15.17 -12.90
CA PRO A 121 -6.92 15.78 -14.09
C PRO A 121 -6.42 15.20 -15.42
N ILE A 122 -5.25 14.57 -15.41
CA ILE A 122 -4.68 13.91 -16.60
C ILE A 122 -5.23 12.48 -16.73
N GLY A 123 -5.29 11.74 -15.63
CA GLY A 123 -5.68 10.32 -15.64
C GLY A 123 -7.18 10.12 -15.77
N TRP A 124 -8.00 10.93 -15.09
CA TRP A 124 -9.45 10.74 -15.09
C TRP A 124 -10.11 10.79 -16.47
N PRO A 125 -9.76 11.73 -17.40
CA PRO A 125 -10.26 11.69 -18.77
C PRO A 125 -9.92 10.40 -19.52
N VAL A 126 -8.74 9.83 -19.30
CA VAL A 126 -8.33 8.54 -19.92
C VAL A 126 -9.22 7.40 -19.41
N VAL A 127 -9.51 7.37 -18.11
CA VAL A 127 -10.45 6.39 -17.53
C VAL A 127 -11.84 6.53 -18.13
N LEU A 128 -12.34 7.76 -18.28
CA LEU A 128 -13.64 8.01 -18.90
C LEU A 128 -13.68 7.61 -20.37
N GLU A 129 -12.60 7.82 -21.12
CA GLU A 129 -12.51 7.40 -22.53
C GLU A 129 -12.55 5.88 -22.67
N GLN A 130 -11.86 5.15 -21.77
CA GLN A 130 -11.75 3.69 -21.84
C GLN A 130 -12.95 2.96 -21.25
N PHE A 131 -13.49 3.45 -20.12
CA PHE A 131 -14.48 2.74 -19.30
C PHE A 131 -15.72 3.56 -18.99
N GLY A 132 -15.91 4.74 -19.58
CA GLY A 132 -16.95 5.69 -19.19
C GLY A 132 -18.37 5.14 -19.28
N GLU A 133 -18.65 4.21 -20.22
CA GLU A 133 -19.96 3.56 -20.33
C GLU A 133 -20.24 2.56 -19.20
N GLU A 134 -19.17 1.99 -18.59
CA GLU A 134 -19.26 1.02 -17.52
C GLU A 134 -19.33 1.69 -16.14
N ILE A 135 -18.90 2.96 -16.03
CA ILE A 135 -18.85 3.71 -14.77
C ILE A 135 -20.23 4.28 -14.44
N PRO A 136 -20.86 3.92 -13.30
CA PRO A 136 -22.13 4.48 -12.87
C PRO A 136 -22.09 6.01 -12.81
N GLU A 137 -23.20 6.67 -13.14
CA GLU A 137 -23.30 8.13 -13.13
C GLU A 137 -22.95 8.73 -11.76
N SER A 138 -23.39 8.09 -10.66
CA SER A 138 -23.08 8.51 -9.30
C SER A 138 -21.57 8.55 -9.02
N ILE A 139 -20.81 7.58 -9.56
CA ILE A 139 -19.37 7.54 -9.44
C ILE A 139 -18.71 8.64 -10.28
N ARG A 140 -19.20 8.87 -11.51
CA ARG A 140 -18.70 9.98 -12.36
C ARG A 140 -18.89 11.35 -11.71
N LEU A 141 -20.07 11.56 -11.10
CA LEU A 141 -20.38 12.80 -10.38
C LEU A 141 -19.49 12.98 -9.14
N ALA A 142 -19.27 11.93 -8.35
CA ALA A 142 -18.36 11.96 -7.20
C ALA A 142 -16.91 12.22 -7.65
N ALA A 143 -16.43 11.51 -8.67
CA ALA A 143 -15.09 11.65 -9.20
C ALA A 143 -14.80 13.07 -9.72
N ALA A 144 -15.79 13.74 -10.29
CA ALA A 144 -15.67 15.13 -10.74
C ALA A 144 -15.43 16.12 -9.59
N GLN A 145 -15.77 15.76 -8.34
CA GLN A 145 -15.54 16.59 -7.15
C GLN A 145 -14.15 16.36 -6.53
N ILE A 146 -13.51 15.21 -6.78
CA ILE A 146 -12.25 14.84 -6.14
C ILE A 146 -11.16 15.93 -6.27
N PRO A 147 -10.91 16.57 -7.44
CA PRO A 147 -9.86 17.58 -7.55
C PRO A 147 -9.98 18.75 -6.56
N ALA A 148 -11.22 19.14 -6.23
CA ALA A 148 -11.45 20.24 -5.28
C ALA A 148 -11.25 19.82 -3.82
N HIS A 149 -11.20 18.51 -3.52
CA HIS A 149 -11.17 17.95 -2.17
C HIS A 149 -9.95 17.07 -1.87
N ILE A 150 -8.97 17.00 -2.78
CA ILE A 150 -7.78 16.13 -2.61
C ILE A 150 -7.11 16.37 -1.26
N ALA A 151 -6.86 17.64 -0.88
CA ALA A 151 -6.19 17.96 0.37
C ALA A 151 -7.01 17.52 1.59
N ASP A 152 -8.33 17.73 1.58
CA ASP A 152 -9.23 17.36 2.69
C ASP A 152 -9.34 15.83 2.82
N LEU A 153 -9.43 15.11 1.70
CA LEU A 153 -9.46 13.64 1.66
C LEU A 153 -8.17 13.05 2.25
N LEU A 154 -7.02 13.54 1.79
CA LEU A 154 -5.72 13.08 2.29
C LEU A 154 -5.52 13.45 3.77
N ALA A 155 -5.95 14.65 4.19
CA ALA A 155 -5.91 15.04 5.60
C ALA A 155 -6.77 14.10 6.47
N THR A 156 -7.93 13.67 5.98
CA THR A 156 -8.80 12.71 6.69
C THR A 156 -8.09 11.36 6.85
N MET A 157 -7.42 10.87 5.81
CA MET A 157 -6.65 9.62 5.85
C MET A 157 -5.43 9.68 6.79
N CYS A 158 -5.03 10.86 7.24
CA CYS A 158 -3.89 11.06 8.14
C CYS A 158 -4.29 11.55 9.54
N GLN A 159 -5.58 11.48 9.88
CA GLN A 159 -6.03 11.72 11.26
C GLN A 159 -5.53 10.61 12.20
N PRO A 160 -5.14 10.93 13.44
CA PRO A 160 -4.77 9.90 14.41
C PRO A 160 -5.92 8.92 14.73
N PRO A 161 -5.61 7.64 15.02
CA PRO A 161 -4.27 7.07 14.99
C PRO A 161 -3.73 6.88 13.56
N VAL A 162 -2.43 7.00 13.42
CA VAL A 162 -1.70 6.67 12.19
C VAL A 162 -0.71 5.54 12.47
N CYS A 163 -0.31 4.83 11.43
CA CYS A 163 0.76 3.84 11.52
C CYS A 163 1.66 3.92 10.28
N VAL A 164 2.69 3.09 10.24
CA VAL A 164 3.41 2.84 8.98
C VAL A 164 2.52 2.00 8.09
N THR A 165 2.33 2.41 6.84
CA THR A 165 1.51 1.75 5.83
C THR A 165 2.31 1.43 4.59
N HIS A 166 1.94 0.36 3.89
CA HIS A 166 2.52 -0.02 2.60
C HIS A 166 2.04 0.90 1.48
N ALA A 167 0.78 1.30 1.53
CA ALA A 167 0.06 2.19 0.61
C ALA A 167 -0.15 1.65 -0.82
N ASP A 168 0.15 0.35 -1.06
CA ASP A 168 -0.17 -0.35 -2.32
C ASP A 168 -0.44 -1.85 -2.05
N MET A 169 -1.38 -2.14 -1.13
CA MET A 169 -1.72 -3.51 -0.69
C MET A 169 -2.63 -4.22 -1.68
N ARG A 170 -2.03 -4.66 -2.79
CA ARG A 170 -2.71 -5.43 -3.85
C ARG A 170 -2.09 -6.83 -3.99
N LEU A 171 -2.85 -7.79 -4.51
CA LEU A 171 -2.40 -9.18 -4.60
C LEU A 171 -1.14 -9.36 -5.43
N ASP A 172 -0.90 -8.54 -6.46
CA ASP A 172 0.34 -8.59 -7.24
C ASP A 172 1.61 -8.27 -6.41
N ASN A 173 1.44 -7.67 -5.23
CA ASN A 173 2.51 -7.35 -4.27
C ASN A 173 2.56 -8.36 -3.10
N ILE A 174 1.79 -9.44 -3.16
CA ILE A 174 1.64 -10.41 -2.07
C ILE A 174 1.97 -11.82 -2.55
N PHE A 175 2.85 -12.48 -1.84
CA PHE A 175 3.23 -13.86 -2.08
C PHE A 175 2.76 -14.75 -0.93
N PHE A 176 2.28 -15.95 -1.27
CA PHE A 176 1.74 -16.94 -0.33
C PHE A 176 2.59 -18.19 -0.32
N LYS A 177 2.84 -18.74 0.87
CA LYS A 177 3.47 -20.04 1.06
C LYS A 177 3.07 -20.63 2.42
N ASP A 178 2.52 -21.84 2.44
CA ASP A 178 2.19 -22.59 3.66
C ASP A 178 1.35 -21.78 4.68
N GLY A 179 0.43 -20.94 4.19
CA GLY A 179 -0.39 -20.04 5.01
C GLY A 179 0.34 -18.78 5.50
N GLY A 180 1.61 -18.60 5.14
CA GLY A 180 2.39 -17.38 5.35
C GLY A 180 2.19 -16.39 4.21
N VAL A 181 2.53 -15.12 4.49
CA VAL A 181 2.42 -14.00 3.55
C VAL A 181 3.72 -13.23 3.54
N THR A 182 4.28 -12.99 2.36
CA THR A 182 5.42 -12.09 2.13
C THR A 182 4.98 -10.93 1.24
N ILE A 183 5.32 -9.70 1.64
CA ILE A 183 4.92 -8.46 0.96
C ILE A 183 6.12 -7.85 0.26
N VAL A 184 5.93 -7.47 -1.01
CA VAL A 184 6.97 -6.86 -1.87
C VAL A 184 6.54 -5.47 -2.33
N ASP A 185 7.46 -4.76 -2.98
CA ASP A 185 7.23 -3.45 -3.63
C ASP A 185 6.93 -2.31 -2.64
N TRP A 186 7.88 -2.03 -1.76
CA TRP A 186 7.80 -1.05 -0.68
C TRP A 186 8.00 0.42 -1.13
N GLN A 187 7.86 0.68 -2.41
CA GLN A 187 8.09 2.01 -3.02
C GLN A 187 7.06 3.07 -2.57
N SER A 188 5.92 2.65 -2.03
CA SER A 188 4.85 3.56 -1.59
C SER A 188 4.82 3.77 -0.08
N ILE A 189 5.73 3.14 0.69
CA ILE A 189 5.73 3.20 2.16
C ILE A 189 5.61 4.63 2.69
N CYS A 190 4.71 4.82 3.64
CA CYS A 190 4.43 6.13 4.23
C CYS A 190 3.79 5.98 5.62
N THR A 191 3.37 7.08 6.22
CA THR A 191 2.50 7.08 7.40
C THR A 191 1.10 7.52 7.03
N SER A 192 0.10 6.75 7.44
CA SER A 192 -1.32 7.00 7.18
C SER A 192 -2.20 6.34 8.23
N ALA A 193 -3.51 6.50 8.12
CA ALA A 193 -4.45 5.67 8.86
C ALA A 193 -4.28 4.20 8.49
N PRO A 194 -4.35 3.29 9.46
CA PRO A 194 -4.21 1.85 9.19
C PRO A 194 -5.29 1.31 8.23
N GLU A 195 -6.45 1.93 8.20
CA GLU A 195 -7.56 1.58 7.31
C GLU A 195 -7.23 1.79 5.83
N GLN A 196 -6.24 2.62 5.49
CA GLN A 196 -5.84 2.82 4.11
C GLN A 196 -5.41 1.50 3.45
N ASP A 197 -4.48 0.75 4.06
CA ASP A 197 -4.05 -0.53 3.51
C ASP A 197 -5.15 -1.58 3.54
N LEU A 198 -5.92 -1.62 4.64
CA LEU A 198 -7.03 -2.55 4.78
C LEU A 198 -8.11 -2.31 3.73
N ALA A 199 -8.57 -1.06 3.58
CA ALA A 199 -9.61 -0.70 2.62
C ALA A 199 -9.15 -0.93 1.18
N TYR A 200 -7.89 -0.58 0.88
CA TYR A 200 -7.29 -0.82 -0.43
C TYR A 200 -7.27 -2.33 -0.75
N PHE A 201 -6.77 -3.15 0.16
CA PHE A 201 -6.76 -4.60 0.00
C PHE A 201 -8.18 -5.18 -0.15
N LEU A 202 -9.10 -4.83 0.73
CA LEU A 202 -10.48 -5.34 0.71
C LEU A 202 -11.22 -4.96 -0.56
N THR A 203 -11.04 -3.74 -1.06
CA THR A 203 -11.79 -3.26 -2.23
C THR A 203 -11.18 -3.70 -3.55
N GLN A 204 -9.86 -3.83 -3.63
CA GLN A 204 -9.15 -4.14 -4.87
C GLN A 204 -8.86 -5.63 -5.07
N SER A 205 -8.68 -6.38 -3.97
CA SER A 205 -8.12 -7.73 -4.00
C SER A 205 -9.07 -8.82 -3.50
N VAL A 206 -10.06 -8.47 -2.68
CA VAL A 206 -11.00 -9.44 -2.11
C VAL A 206 -12.34 -9.39 -2.85
N PRO A 207 -12.76 -10.46 -3.55
CA PRO A 207 -14.04 -10.50 -4.26
C PRO A 207 -15.21 -10.24 -3.32
N GLU A 208 -16.28 -9.59 -3.81
CA GLU A 208 -17.49 -9.27 -3.04
C GLU A 208 -18.08 -10.52 -2.34
N ALA A 209 -18.13 -11.63 -3.06
CA ALA A 209 -18.65 -12.89 -2.53
C ALA A 209 -17.80 -13.44 -1.35
N VAL A 210 -16.51 -13.10 -1.28
CA VAL A 210 -15.62 -13.44 -0.16
C VAL A 210 -15.81 -12.46 0.99
N ARG A 211 -15.88 -11.15 0.71
CA ARG A 211 -16.14 -10.12 1.73
C ARG A 211 -17.46 -10.32 2.46
N GLY A 212 -18.46 -10.87 1.79
CA GLY A 212 -19.77 -11.17 2.39
C GLY A 212 -19.81 -12.39 3.32
N GLN A 213 -18.73 -13.18 3.42
CA GLN A 213 -18.69 -14.40 4.25
C GLN A 213 -18.37 -14.12 5.72
N GLU A 214 -17.60 -13.07 6.00
CA GLU A 214 -17.16 -12.71 7.35
C GLU A 214 -16.93 -11.19 7.46
N ASP A 215 -17.07 -10.63 8.64
CA ASP A 215 -16.73 -9.23 8.93
C ASP A 215 -15.19 -9.07 9.02
N LEU A 216 -14.56 -8.85 7.88
CA LEU A 216 -13.10 -8.76 7.77
C LEU A 216 -12.52 -7.51 8.45
N VAL A 217 -13.32 -6.45 8.65
CA VAL A 217 -12.91 -5.27 9.42
C VAL A 217 -12.86 -5.61 10.91
N ALA A 218 -13.88 -6.29 11.42
CA ALA A 218 -13.86 -6.77 12.80
C ALA A 218 -12.74 -7.80 13.03
N PHE A 219 -12.45 -8.65 12.04
CA PHE A 219 -11.34 -9.58 12.09
C PHE A 219 -9.99 -8.84 12.19
N TYR A 220 -9.74 -7.84 11.35
CA TYR A 220 -8.54 -7.01 11.41
C TYR A 220 -8.39 -6.33 12.78
N HIS A 221 -9.46 -5.73 13.28
CA HIS A 221 -9.47 -5.09 14.59
C HIS A 221 -9.13 -6.07 15.73
N ALA A 222 -9.69 -7.28 15.69
CA ALA A 222 -9.38 -8.32 16.67
C ALA A 222 -7.89 -8.72 16.64
N GLU A 223 -7.30 -8.84 15.44
CA GLU A 223 -5.87 -9.11 15.28
C GLU A 223 -5.00 -7.94 15.81
N LEU A 224 -5.37 -6.68 15.55
CA LEU A 224 -4.68 -5.52 16.16
C LEU A 224 -4.71 -5.58 17.69
N THR A 225 -5.85 -5.91 18.28
CA THR A 225 -6.01 -6.03 19.73
C THR A 225 -5.11 -7.12 20.31
N GLN A 226 -4.93 -8.26 19.61
CA GLN A 226 -3.99 -9.32 20.02
C GLN A 226 -2.55 -8.83 20.06
N HIS A 227 -2.19 -7.83 19.23
CA HIS A 227 -0.88 -7.18 19.25
C HIS A 227 -0.78 -6.03 20.26
N GLY A 228 -1.78 -5.86 21.14
CA GLY A 228 -1.76 -4.89 22.25
C GLY A 228 -2.19 -3.48 21.84
N ILE A 229 -2.78 -3.30 20.66
CA ILE A 229 -3.28 -2.01 20.21
C ILE A 229 -4.69 -1.79 20.77
N ASP A 230 -4.84 -0.75 21.58
CA ASP A 230 -6.14 -0.26 22.06
C ASP A 230 -6.71 0.73 21.05
N TYR A 231 -7.62 0.25 20.22
CA TYR A 231 -8.26 1.00 19.15
C TYR A 231 -9.74 0.66 19.08
N ASP A 232 -10.58 1.68 18.94
CA ASP A 232 -12.03 1.50 18.89
C ASP A 232 -12.50 0.91 17.57
N LEU A 233 -13.33 -0.15 17.62
CA LEU A 233 -13.85 -0.83 16.42
C LEU A 233 -14.77 0.07 15.60
N ASP A 234 -15.60 0.89 16.25
CA ASP A 234 -16.53 1.77 15.53
C ASP A 234 -15.75 2.89 14.82
N GLN A 235 -14.66 3.37 15.42
CA GLN A 235 -13.73 4.28 14.75
C GLN A 235 -13.07 3.61 13.54
N CYS A 236 -12.59 2.36 13.68
CA CYS A 236 -12.01 1.59 12.58
C CYS A 236 -13.00 1.40 11.41
N ARG A 237 -14.29 1.23 11.68
CA ARG A 237 -15.33 1.08 10.65
C ARG A 237 -15.75 2.38 9.95
N GLN A 238 -15.57 3.52 10.61
CA GLN A 238 -15.97 4.83 10.09
C GLN A 238 -14.93 5.48 9.21
N ARG A 239 -13.71 4.99 9.25
CA ARG A 239 -12.55 5.51 8.51
C ARG A 239 -12.26 4.69 7.28
#